data_9f17baaca85be4fd6b8861c5136832b2
#
_entry.id   9f17baaca85be4fd6b8861c5136832b2
#
_cell.length_a   1.000
_cell.length_b   1.000
_cell.length_c   1.000
_cell.angle_alpha   90.00
_cell.angle_beta   90.00
_cell.angle_gamma   90.00
#
_symmetry.space_group_name_H-M   'P 1'
#
loop_
_entity.id
_entity.type
_entity.pdbx_description
1 polymer ?
#
loop_
_entity_poly.entity_id
_entity_poly.type
_entity_poly.pdbx_seq_one_letter_code
_entity_poly.pdbx_strand_id
1 'polypeptide(L)'
;MLTGVVRPCQCAACLAGIEHRDREYHRQMNLLLSRLDEQQRRWYLAVESQRLGHGADRLLFEITGVDEKTIRRGREELNASRIVRLHGRVPGWV
;
A
#
# COMPACT_ATOMS: atom_id res chain seq x y z
N MET A 1 -3.23 -12.44 19.17
CA MET A 1 -4.30 -12.85 18.43
C MET A 1 -4.69 -11.86 17.36
N LEU A 2 -5.34 -12.29 16.43
CA LEU A 2 -5.73 -11.47 15.37
C LEU A 2 -6.76 -10.49 15.78
N THR A 3 -6.51 -9.27 15.57
CA THR A 3 -7.42 -8.27 16.02
C THR A 3 -8.22 -7.66 14.92
N GLY A 4 -7.70 -7.67 13.73
CA GLY A 4 -8.36 -6.97 12.68
C GLY A 4 -9.11 -7.88 11.75
N VAL A 5 -10.14 -7.34 11.15
CA VAL A 5 -10.83 -8.03 10.08
C VAL A 5 -10.09 -7.72 8.81
N VAL A 6 -9.77 -8.74 8.05
CA VAL A 6 -9.09 -8.55 6.76
C VAL A 6 -10.12 -8.06 5.76
N ARG A 7 -9.87 -6.87 5.19
CA ARG A 7 -10.79 -6.29 4.24
C ARG A 7 -10.77 -7.06 2.92
N PRO A 8 -11.92 -7.40 2.37
CA PRO A 8 -11.95 -8.00 1.04
C PRO A 8 -11.70 -6.94 -0.02
N CYS A 9 -11.05 -7.34 -1.10
CA CYS A 9 -10.77 -6.44 -2.20
C CYS A 9 -12.05 -6.02 -2.89
N GLN A 10 -12.16 -4.73 -3.19
CA GLN A 10 -13.34 -4.17 -3.83
C GLN A 10 -13.07 -3.78 -5.28
N CYS A 11 -11.98 -4.25 -5.88
CA CYS A 11 -11.74 -3.95 -7.29
C CYS A 11 -12.77 -4.70 -8.15
N ALA A 12 -12.95 -4.23 -9.37
CA ALA A 12 -14.04 -4.73 -10.21
C ALA A 12 -14.00 -6.23 -10.40
N ALA A 13 -12.82 -6.78 -10.66
CA ALA A 13 -12.71 -8.22 -10.91
C ALA A 13 -13.01 -9.04 -9.66
N CYS A 14 -12.54 -8.57 -8.50
CA CYS A 14 -12.80 -9.29 -7.26
C CYS A 14 -14.27 -9.21 -6.87
N LEU A 15 -14.89 -8.05 -7.07
CA LEU A 15 -16.32 -7.90 -6.77
C LEU A 15 -17.17 -8.79 -7.65
N ALA A 16 -16.76 -8.95 -8.90
CA ALA A 16 -17.50 -9.81 -9.81
C ALA A 16 -17.29 -11.28 -9.56
N GLY A 17 -16.39 -11.63 -8.65
CA GLY A 17 -16.10 -13.03 -8.37
C GLY A 17 -15.30 -13.71 -9.46
N ILE A 18 -14.70 -12.93 -10.34
CA ILE A 18 -13.94 -13.48 -11.45
C ILE A 18 -12.57 -13.92 -10.96
N GLU A 19 -12.17 -15.12 -11.33
CA GLU A 19 -10.84 -15.58 -11.02
C GLU A 19 -9.85 -14.84 -11.90
N HIS A 20 -8.84 -14.20 -11.29
CA HIS A 20 -7.84 -13.48 -12.05
C HIS A 20 -6.50 -13.59 -11.33
N ARG A 21 -5.44 -13.35 -12.09
CA ARG A 21 -4.10 -13.64 -11.60
C ARG A 21 -3.73 -12.83 -10.37
N ASP A 22 -4.31 -11.65 -10.21
CA ASP A 22 -3.96 -10.77 -9.10
C ASP A 22 -4.85 -10.95 -7.88
N ARG A 23 -5.81 -11.87 -7.94
CA ARG A 23 -6.75 -12.04 -6.84
C ARG A 23 -6.05 -12.41 -5.55
N GLU A 24 -5.15 -13.37 -5.63
CA GLU A 24 -4.43 -13.80 -4.45
C GLU A 24 -3.49 -12.70 -3.94
N TYR A 25 -2.89 -11.95 -4.85
CA TYR A 25 -2.06 -10.83 -4.48
C TYR A 25 -2.86 -9.77 -3.71
N HIS A 26 -4.07 -9.46 -4.19
CA HIS A 26 -4.93 -8.51 -3.49
C HIS A 26 -5.30 -9.02 -2.10
N ARG A 27 -5.58 -10.30 -1.99
CA ARG A 27 -5.91 -10.89 -0.71
C ARG A 27 -4.73 -10.81 0.25
N GLN A 28 -3.55 -11.12 -0.23
CA GLN A 28 -2.36 -11.09 0.60
C GLN A 28 -2.01 -9.66 0.99
N MET A 29 -2.20 -8.71 0.10
CA MET A 29 -1.98 -7.31 0.42
C MET A 29 -2.86 -6.89 1.60
N ASN A 30 -4.14 -7.22 1.53
CA ASN A 30 -5.05 -6.85 2.60
C ASN A 30 -4.74 -7.58 3.91
N LEU A 31 -4.32 -8.82 3.80
CA LEU A 31 -3.90 -9.55 4.99
C LEU A 31 -2.69 -8.87 5.64
N LEU A 32 -1.69 -8.51 4.84
CA LEU A 32 -0.52 -7.83 5.36
C LEU A 32 -0.90 -6.52 6.02
N LEU A 33 -1.73 -5.73 5.35
CA LEU A 33 -2.12 -4.43 5.89
C LEU A 33 -2.83 -4.55 7.22
N SER A 34 -3.55 -5.65 7.45
CA SER A 34 -4.25 -5.83 8.70
C SER A 34 -3.30 -5.98 9.90
N ARG A 35 -2.03 -6.21 9.63
CA ARG A 35 -1.01 -6.41 10.68
C ARG A 35 -0.09 -5.20 10.83
N LEU A 36 -0.22 -4.20 9.98
CA LEU A 36 0.64 -3.03 10.01
C LEU A 36 -0.04 -1.89 10.74
N ASP A 37 0.75 -1.00 11.34
CA ASP A 37 0.16 0.20 11.92
C ASP A 37 -0.13 1.19 10.80
N GLU A 38 -0.70 2.34 11.19
CA GLU A 38 -1.17 3.30 10.20
C GLU A 38 -0.06 3.84 9.33
N GLN A 39 1.07 4.20 9.92
CA GLN A 39 2.17 4.73 9.14
C GLN A 39 2.75 3.67 8.21
N GLN A 40 2.89 2.46 8.70
CA GLN A 40 3.41 1.37 7.88
C GLN A 40 2.50 1.07 6.70
N ARG A 41 1.19 1.09 6.92
CA ARG A 41 0.25 0.88 5.84
C ARG A 41 0.38 1.97 4.78
N ARG A 42 0.47 3.21 5.23
CA ARG A 42 0.58 4.35 4.33
C ARG A 42 1.84 4.27 3.49
N TRP A 43 2.95 3.93 4.11
CA TRP A 43 4.22 3.86 3.40
C TRP A 43 4.29 2.66 2.46
N TYR A 44 3.76 1.53 2.90
CA TYR A 44 3.73 0.36 2.03
C TYR A 44 2.93 0.66 0.75
N LEU A 45 1.77 1.26 0.92
CA LEU A 45 0.95 1.58 -0.24
C LEU A 45 1.58 2.65 -1.11
N ALA A 46 2.33 3.57 -0.52
CA ALA A 46 3.04 4.55 -1.30
C ALA A 46 4.09 3.89 -2.19
N VAL A 47 4.81 2.93 -1.66
CA VAL A 47 5.79 2.18 -2.46
C VAL A 47 5.09 1.42 -3.59
N GLU A 48 3.98 0.76 -3.27
CA GLU A 48 3.24 0.03 -4.29
C GLU A 48 2.70 0.96 -5.37
N SER A 49 2.23 2.14 -4.97
CA SER A 49 1.69 3.09 -5.92
C SER A 49 2.77 3.56 -6.89
N GLN A 50 3.98 3.77 -6.39
CA GLN A 50 5.08 4.16 -7.26
C GLN A 50 5.45 3.05 -8.23
N ARG A 51 5.43 1.82 -7.77
CA ARG A 51 5.76 0.68 -8.61
C ARG A 51 4.73 0.48 -9.71
N LEU A 52 3.45 0.64 -9.37
CA LEU A 52 2.37 0.41 -10.33
C LEU A 52 2.19 1.56 -11.31
N GLY A 53 2.51 2.77 -10.89
CA GLY A 53 2.47 3.90 -11.79
C GLY A 53 1.12 4.58 -11.88
N HIS A 54 0.83 5.13 -13.04
CA HIS A 54 -0.36 5.95 -13.24
C HIS A 54 -1.63 5.19 -12.92
N GLY A 55 -2.53 5.83 -12.19
CA GLY A 55 -3.80 5.21 -11.82
C GLY A 55 -3.73 4.30 -10.62
N ALA A 56 -2.55 4.12 -10.04
CA ALA A 56 -2.36 3.17 -8.96
C ALA A 56 -3.12 3.56 -7.70
N ASP A 57 -3.19 4.85 -7.39
CA ASP A 57 -3.85 5.27 -6.16
C ASP A 57 -5.31 4.83 -6.14
N ARG A 58 -5.98 4.97 -7.27
CA ARG A 58 -7.38 4.58 -7.35
C ARG A 58 -7.54 3.07 -7.20
N LEU A 59 -6.69 2.32 -7.87
CA LEU A 59 -6.74 0.86 -7.76
C LEU A 59 -6.45 0.42 -6.34
N LEU A 60 -5.45 0.99 -5.71
CA LEU A 60 -5.10 0.63 -4.35
C LEU A 60 -6.23 0.99 -3.38
N PHE A 61 -6.91 2.11 -3.62
CA PHE A 61 -8.07 2.43 -2.83
C PHE A 61 -9.15 1.34 -2.96
N GLU A 62 -9.39 0.87 -4.17
CA GLU A 62 -10.39 -0.18 -4.38
C GLU A 62 -10.01 -1.48 -3.70
N ILE A 63 -8.73 -1.81 -3.72
CA ILE A 63 -8.27 -3.04 -3.09
C ILE A 63 -8.30 -2.94 -1.57
N THR A 64 -7.82 -1.85 -1.03
CA THR A 64 -7.50 -1.77 0.39
C THR A 64 -8.41 -0.87 1.20
N GLY A 65 -9.14 0.02 0.55
CA GLY A 65 -9.97 0.98 1.25
C GLY A 65 -9.20 2.18 1.78
N VAL A 66 -7.90 2.22 1.58
CA VAL A 66 -7.10 3.37 2.04
C VAL A 66 -7.28 4.50 1.05
N ASP A 67 -7.62 5.68 1.58
CA ASP A 67 -7.93 6.85 0.77
C ASP A 67 -6.72 7.25 -0.09
N GLU A 68 -7.03 7.72 -1.30
CA GLU A 68 -5.97 8.16 -2.23
C GLU A 68 -5.13 9.28 -1.65
N LYS A 69 -5.74 10.16 -0.88
CA LYS A 69 -4.98 11.23 -0.22
C LYS A 69 -3.96 10.67 0.75
N THR A 70 -4.33 9.63 1.45
CA THR A 70 -3.43 8.99 2.42
C THR A 70 -2.25 8.37 1.70
N ILE A 71 -2.50 7.74 0.56
CA ILE A 71 -1.42 7.13 -0.21
C ILE A 71 -0.47 8.22 -0.71
N ARG A 72 -1.02 9.31 -1.21
CA ARG A 72 -0.20 10.42 -1.68
C ARG A 72 0.63 11.00 -0.53
N ARG A 73 0.03 11.14 0.64
CA ARG A 73 0.75 11.61 1.81
C ARG A 73 1.92 10.68 2.13
N GLY A 74 1.72 9.38 1.99
CA GLY A 74 2.81 8.43 2.20
C GLY A 74 3.97 8.67 1.26
N ARG A 75 3.68 8.96 -0.01
CA ARG A 75 4.74 9.26 -0.97
C ARG A 75 5.51 10.51 -0.58
N GLU A 76 4.79 11.53 -0.12
CA GLU A 76 5.43 12.77 0.30
C GLU A 76 6.34 12.52 1.51
N GLU A 77 5.87 11.72 2.44
CA GLU A 77 6.66 11.41 3.62
C GLU A 77 7.91 10.61 3.26
N LEU A 78 7.78 9.67 2.34
CA LEU A 78 8.93 8.89 1.92
C LEU A 78 9.96 9.76 1.22
N ASN A 79 9.50 10.70 0.40
CA ASN A 79 10.42 11.61 -0.27
C ASN A 79 11.14 12.50 0.73
N ALA A 80 10.44 12.98 1.74
CA ALA A 80 11.06 13.79 2.78
C ALA A 80 12.08 12.98 3.58
N SER A 81 11.75 11.74 3.87
CA SER A 81 12.67 10.86 4.58
C SER A 81 13.94 10.62 3.78
N ARG A 82 13.81 10.51 2.47
CA ARG A 82 14.96 10.34 1.62
C ARG A 82 15.89 11.55 1.70
N ILE A 83 15.32 12.74 1.72
CA ILE A 83 16.11 13.95 1.84
C ILE A 83 16.85 13.97 3.16
N VAL A 84 16.17 13.64 4.23
CA VAL A 84 16.79 13.58 5.54
C VAL A 84 17.94 12.59 5.56
N ARG A 85 17.76 11.45 4.91
CA ARG A 85 18.81 10.46 4.85
C ARG A 85 20.05 10.95 4.14
N LEU A 86 19.88 11.76 3.12
CA LEU A 86 21.03 12.29 2.42
C LEU A 86 21.85 13.19 3.31
N HIS A 87 21.22 13.86 4.24
CA HIS A 87 21.93 14.70 5.17
C HIS A 87 22.55 13.89 6.29
N GLY A 88 21.93 12.78 6.65
CA GLY A 88 22.42 11.97 7.71
C GLY A 88 23.38 10.94 7.18
N ARG A 89 23.48 9.85 7.91
CA ARG A 89 24.36 8.81 7.51
C ARG A 89 23.66 7.85 6.60
N VAL A 90 24.37 7.40 5.63
CA VAL A 90 23.88 6.36 4.74
C VAL A 90 24.12 5.02 5.42
N PRO A 91 23.09 4.17 5.52
CA PRO A 91 23.28 2.86 6.12
C PRO A 91 24.29 2.04 5.33
N GLY A 92 24.97 1.17 6.04
CA GLY A 92 26.02 0.40 5.41
C GLY A 92 25.55 -0.53 4.33
N TRP A 93 24.28 -0.88 4.31
CA TRP A 93 23.76 -1.79 3.29
C TRP A 93 23.54 -1.14 1.96
N VAL A 94 23.61 0.14 1.91
CA VAL A 94 23.38 0.86 0.64
C VAL A 94 24.54 0.68 -0.30
#